data_792d43c2982586f8e6a7ce8874c4d889
#
_entry.id   792d43c2982586f8e6a7ce8874c4d889
#
_cell.length_a   1.000
_cell.length_b   1.000
_cell.length_c   1.000
_cell.angle_alpha   90.00
_cell.angle_beta   90.00
_cell.angle_gamma   90.00
#
_symmetry.space_group_name_H-M   'P 1'
#
loop_
_entity.id
_entity.type
_entity.pdbx_description
1 polymer ?
#
loop_
_entity_poly.entity_id
_entity_poly.type
_entity_poly.pdbx_seq_one_letter_code
_entity_poly.pdbx_strand_id
1 'polypeptide(L)'
;MKYLFLDIDGVLNTGQYSNYLVDNGLCETDADGYLFDPKAVENLEYIIEETDAKIIITSTWRLDGDMQALWRNRDLAGEVIGVTPKFDRRVFRSTKFISIEFAIRGMEVEEWLNSNATSPYKYAILDDEDDYLEAQSDHLVLTDPMTGITKEVADKVISLLD
;
A
#
# COMPACT_ATOMS: atom_id res chain seq x y z
N MET A 1 15.60 10.35 -2.58
CA MET A 1 14.74 9.34 -3.23
C MET A 1 13.36 9.40 -2.58
N LYS A 2 12.28 9.09 -3.31
CA LYS A 2 10.91 9.10 -2.80
C LYS A 2 10.35 7.68 -2.83
N TYR A 3 9.72 7.24 -1.75
CA TYR A 3 9.13 5.90 -1.60
C TYR A 3 7.64 5.98 -1.29
N LEU A 4 6.84 5.19 -1.99
CA LEU A 4 5.41 5.01 -1.73
C LEU A 4 5.19 3.58 -1.23
N PHE A 5 4.87 3.42 0.05
CA PHE A 5 4.39 2.16 0.62
C PHE A 5 2.90 2.05 0.32
N LEU A 6 2.52 1.04 -0.43
CA LEU A 6 1.19 0.96 -1.05
C LEU A 6 0.49 -0.34 -0.67
N ASP A 7 -0.68 -0.23 -0.06
CA ASP A 7 -1.64 -1.33 0.02
C ASP A 7 -2.49 -1.43 -1.26
N ILE A 8 -3.22 -2.49 -1.42
CA ILE A 8 -4.05 -2.78 -2.60
C ILE A 8 -5.53 -2.80 -2.25
N ASP A 9 -5.92 -3.61 -1.25
CA ASP A 9 -7.32 -3.75 -0.86
C ASP A 9 -7.81 -2.45 -0.20
N GLY A 10 -8.99 -1.96 -0.61
CA GLY A 10 -9.49 -0.67 -0.14
C GLY A 10 -8.71 0.57 -0.64
N VAL A 11 -7.67 0.38 -1.45
CA VAL A 11 -6.82 1.43 -2.01
C VAL A 11 -6.94 1.49 -3.53
N LEU A 12 -6.65 0.39 -4.21
CA LEU A 12 -6.77 0.26 -5.67
C LEU A 12 -8.03 -0.50 -6.08
N ASN A 13 -8.40 -1.57 -5.36
CA ASN A 13 -9.70 -2.19 -5.51
C ASN A 13 -10.67 -1.59 -4.48
N THR A 14 -11.82 -1.16 -4.89
CA THR A 14 -12.75 -0.39 -4.06
C THR A 14 -14.11 -1.05 -3.97
N GLY A 15 -14.80 -0.83 -2.84
CA GLY A 15 -16.17 -1.33 -2.67
C GLY A 15 -17.15 -0.74 -3.68
N GLN A 16 -16.98 0.53 -4.08
CA GLN A 16 -17.83 1.13 -5.11
C GLN A 16 -17.66 0.48 -6.48
N TYR A 17 -16.42 0.17 -6.85
CA TYR A 17 -16.17 -0.48 -8.14
C TYR A 17 -16.63 -1.93 -8.14
N SER A 18 -16.41 -2.68 -7.06
CA SER A 18 -16.95 -4.02 -6.87
C SER A 18 -18.49 -4.05 -7.00
N ASN A 19 -19.18 -3.15 -6.31
CA ASN A 19 -20.64 -3.02 -6.43
C ASN A 19 -21.07 -2.70 -7.88
N TYR A 20 -20.37 -1.79 -8.55
CA TYR A 20 -20.65 -1.47 -9.97
C TYR A 20 -20.51 -2.71 -10.86
N LEU A 21 -19.47 -3.51 -10.68
CA LEU A 21 -19.26 -4.74 -11.46
C LEU A 21 -20.39 -5.74 -11.23
N VAL A 22 -20.74 -6.00 -9.96
CA VAL A 22 -21.83 -6.91 -9.58
C VAL A 22 -23.17 -6.45 -10.15
N ASP A 23 -23.52 -5.17 -9.99
CA ASP A 23 -24.78 -4.61 -10.45
C ASP A 23 -24.94 -4.67 -11.98
N ASN A 24 -23.83 -4.71 -12.71
CA ASN A 24 -23.80 -4.83 -14.17
C ASN A 24 -23.56 -6.27 -14.65
N GLY A 25 -23.49 -7.25 -13.76
CA GLY A 25 -23.24 -8.66 -14.11
C GLY A 25 -21.85 -8.92 -14.69
N LEU A 26 -20.86 -8.11 -14.30
CA LEU A 26 -19.45 -8.23 -14.71
C LEU A 26 -18.66 -9.03 -13.67
N CYS A 27 -17.56 -9.64 -14.11
CA CYS A 27 -16.64 -10.31 -13.19
C CYS A 27 -15.87 -9.28 -12.35
N GLU A 28 -15.72 -9.57 -11.05
CA GLU A 28 -14.92 -8.74 -10.14
C GLU A 28 -13.43 -9.08 -10.17
N THR A 29 -13.08 -10.21 -10.81
CA THR A 29 -11.71 -10.75 -10.82
C THR A 29 -11.26 -11.09 -12.24
N ASP A 30 -9.96 -11.05 -12.45
CA ASP A 30 -9.26 -11.60 -13.60
C ASP A 30 -8.26 -12.70 -13.15
N ALA A 31 -7.30 -13.04 -14.00
CA ALA A 31 -6.28 -14.04 -13.69
C ALA A 31 -5.32 -13.59 -12.57
N ASP A 32 -5.19 -12.29 -12.35
CA ASP A 32 -4.30 -11.68 -11.37
C ASP A 32 -5.01 -11.28 -10.06
N GLY A 33 -6.32 -11.57 -9.92
CA GLY A 33 -7.10 -11.28 -8.71
C GLY A 33 -8.20 -10.24 -8.91
N TYR A 34 -8.60 -9.55 -7.83
CA TYR A 34 -9.63 -8.53 -7.91
C TYR A 34 -9.25 -7.38 -8.85
N LEU A 35 -10.22 -6.91 -9.63
CA LEU A 35 -10.03 -5.79 -10.54
C LEU A 35 -9.82 -4.49 -9.76
N PHE A 36 -8.93 -3.65 -10.26
CA PHE A 36 -8.69 -2.34 -9.69
C PHE A 36 -9.69 -1.31 -10.22
N ASP A 37 -10.10 -0.39 -9.36
CA ASP A 37 -10.95 0.73 -9.73
C ASP A 37 -10.21 1.66 -10.69
N PRO A 38 -10.73 1.90 -11.90
CA PRO A 38 -10.07 2.77 -12.87
C PRO A 38 -9.77 4.18 -12.33
N LYS A 39 -10.63 4.71 -11.44
CA LYS A 39 -10.41 6.02 -10.82
C LYS A 39 -9.25 6.01 -9.81
N ALA A 40 -9.13 4.93 -9.04
CA ALA A 40 -8.01 4.77 -8.12
C ALA A 40 -6.69 4.61 -8.90
N VAL A 41 -6.70 3.87 -10.02
CA VAL A 41 -5.55 3.71 -10.91
C VAL A 41 -5.13 5.04 -11.54
N GLU A 42 -6.07 5.84 -12.05
CA GLU A 42 -5.80 7.19 -12.59
C GLU A 42 -5.16 8.11 -11.53
N ASN A 43 -5.62 8.05 -10.28
CA ASN A 43 -5.04 8.84 -9.20
C ASN A 43 -3.66 8.31 -8.75
N LEU A 44 -3.41 7.00 -8.84
CA LEU A 44 -2.07 6.45 -8.65
C LEU A 44 -1.11 6.96 -9.73
N GLU A 45 -1.52 6.92 -11.00
CA GLU A 45 -0.74 7.46 -12.11
C GLU A 45 -0.38 8.92 -11.86
N TYR A 46 -1.34 9.74 -11.46
CA TYR A 46 -1.12 11.13 -11.09
C TYR A 46 -0.08 11.30 -9.95
N ILE A 47 -0.15 10.47 -8.88
CA ILE A 47 0.87 10.49 -7.82
C ILE A 47 2.26 10.22 -8.40
N ILE A 48 2.38 9.21 -9.25
CA ILE A 48 3.67 8.79 -9.80
C ILE A 48 4.23 9.83 -10.77
N GLU A 49 3.39 10.43 -11.63
CA GLU A 49 3.81 11.49 -12.55
C GLU A 49 4.36 12.72 -11.80
N GLU A 50 3.72 13.12 -10.71
CA GLU A 50 4.13 14.29 -9.93
C GLU A 50 5.35 14.03 -9.02
N THR A 51 5.58 12.78 -8.62
CA THR A 51 6.58 12.48 -7.58
C THR A 51 7.78 11.65 -8.04
N ASP A 52 7.64 10.87 -9.10
CA ASP A 52 8.56 9.77 -9.49
C ASP A 52 8.88 8.81 -8.33
N ALA A 53 7.92 8.61 -7.42
CA ALA A 53 8.09 7.74 -6.26
C ALA A 53 8.24 6.28 -6.68
N LYS A 54 9.13 5.55 -6.00
CA LYS A 54 9.27 4.11 -6.16
C LYS A 54 8.29 3.40 -5.23
N ILE A 55 7.62 2.39 -5.74
CA ILE A 55 6.55 1.69 -5.05
C ILE A 55 7.10 0.49 -4.28
N ILE A 56 6.67 0.36 -3.03
CA ILE A 56 6.89 -0.81 -2.17
C ILE A 56 5.52 -1.33 -1.73
N ILE A 57 5.20 -2.57 -2.09
CA ILE A 57 3.89 -3.15 -1.76
C ILE A 57 3.87 -3.62 -0.31
N THR A 58 2.88 -3.16 0.45
CA THR A 58 2.60 -3.58 1.83
C THR A 58 1.48 -4.62 1.90
N SER A 59 0.62 -4.68 0.88
CA SER A 59 -0.53 -5.57 0.79
C SER A 59 -0.19 -7.04 1.01
N THR A 60 -1.13 -7.79 1.57
CA THR A 60 -1.03 -9.25 1.69
C THR A 60 -0.93 -9.97 0.34
N TRP A 61 -1.30 -9.33 -0.75
CA TRP A 61 -1.13 -9.85 -2.12
C TRP A 61 0.32 -10.21 -2.43
N ARG A 62 1.30 -9.54 -1.77
CA ARG A 62 2.74 -9.83 -1.91
C ARG A 62 3.16 -11.23 -1.45
N LEU A 63 2.30 -11.91 -0.68
CA LEU A 63 2.64 -13.21 -0.09
C LEU A 63 2.45 -14.36 -1.09
N ASP A 64 1.53 -14.20 -2.03
CA ASP A 64 1.12 -15.25 -2.96
C ASP A 64 1.39 -14.88 -4.43
N GLY A 65 1.85 -13.64 -4.71
CA GLY A 65 1.99 -13.13 -6.07
C GLY A 65 3.30 -12.39 -6.36
N ASP A 66 3.67 -12.36 -7.63
CA ASP A 66 4.71 -11.49 -8.16
C ASP A 66 4.13 -10.09 -8.45
N MET A 67 4.38 -9.16 -7.55
CA MET A 67 3.85 -7.80 -7.64
C MET A 67 4.40 -7.02 -8.84
N GLN A 68 5.61 -7.30 -9.29
CA GLN A 68 6.15 -6.69 -10.50
C GLN A 68 5.46 -7.23 -11.75
N ALA A 69 5.14 -8.52 -11.77
CA ALA A 69 4.35 -9.11 -12.86
C ALA A 69 2.94 -8.54 -12.90
N LEU A 70 2.27 -8.43 -11.75
CA LEU A 70 0.95 -7.81 -11.62
C LEU A 70 0.95 -6.39 -12.21
N TRP A 71 1.93 -5.56 -11.85
CA TRP A 71 2.07 -4.18 -12.36
C TRP A 71 2.18 -4.14 -13.88
N ARG A 72 3.06 -4.99 -14.44
CA ARG A 72 3.22 -5.10 -15.91
C ARG A 72 1.97 -5.62 -16.62
N ASN A 73 1.32 -6.65 -16.06
CA ASN A 73 0.14 -7.27 -16.68
C ASN A 73 -1.05 -6.29 -16.75
N ARG A 74 -1.16 -5.39 -15.77
CA ARG A 74 -2.23 -4.38 -15.68
C ARG A 74 -1.81 -3.01 -16.22
N ASP A 75 -0.62 -2.88 -16.78
CA ASP A 75 -0.06 -1.62 -17.34
C ASP A 75 -0.18 -0.45 -16.35
N LEU A 76 0.22 -0.69 -15.09
CA LEU A 76 0.12 0.31 -14.04
C LEU A 76 1.33 1.24 -14.03
N ALA A 77 1.07 2.51 -13.69
CA ALA A 77 2.12 3.51 -13.54
C ALA A 77 3.05 3.20 -12.35
N GLY A 78 4.29 3.64 -12.47
CA GLY A 78 5.31 3.53 -11.45
C GLY A 78 6.09 2.21 -11.47
N GLU A 79 7.17 2.20 -10.72
CA GLU A 79 8.07 1.06 -10.59
C GLU A 79 7.92 0.42 -9.22
N VAL A 80 7.49 -0.84 -9.18
CA VAL A 80 7.51 -1.66 -7.96
C VAL A 80 8.94 -2.16 -7.77
N ILE A 81 9.66 -1.59 -6.80
CA ILE A 81 11.05 -1.95 -6.50
C ILE A 81 11.18 -3.00 -5.40
N GLY A 82 10.09 -3.30 -4.69
CA GLY A 82 10.11 -4.28 -3.62
C GLY A 82 8.78 -4.46 -2.92
N VAL A 83 8.83 -5.29 -1.91
CA VAL A 83 7.71 -5.56 -1.01
C VAL A 83 8.21 -5.49 0.43
N THR A 84 7.34 -5.15 1.39
CA THR A 84 7.72 -5.22 2.80
C THR A 84 7.87 -6.68 3.25
N PRO A 85 8.77 -6.97 4.21
CA PRO A 85 8.81 -8.28 4.85
C PRO A 85 7.48 -8.58 5.54
N LYS A 86 7.19 -9.86 5.77
CA LYS A 86 6.10 -10.25 6.66
C LYS A 86 6.67 -10.64 8.00
N PHE A 87 6.19 -10.00 9.05
CA PHE A 87 6.47 -10.42 10.41
C PHE A 87 5.30 -11.23 10.96
N ASP A 88 5.64 -12.40 11.50
CA ASP A 88 4.74 -13.17 12.33
C ASP A 88 4.70 -12.57 13.75
N ARG A 89 4.28 -13.33 14.72
CA ARG A 89 4.16 -12.88 16.12
C ARG A 89 5.53 -12.58 16.75
N ARG A 90 5.66 -11.44 17.43
CA ARG A 90 6.77 -11.22 18.35
C ARG A 90 6.39 -11.73 19.75
N VAL A 91 7.22 -12.58 20.31
CA VAL A 91 7.08 -13.07 21.70
C VAL A 91 8.08 -12.33 22.56
N PHE A 92 7.58 -11.43 23.41
CA PHE A 92 8.41 -10.80 24.44
C PHE A 92 8.37 -11.64 25.72
N ARG A 93 9.54 -12.08 26.17
CA ARG A 93 9.68 -12.77 27.45
C ARG A 93 10.34 -11.84 28.47
N SER A 94 9.60 -11.48 29.50
CA SER A 94 10.18 -10.89 30.70
C SER A 94 10.18 -11.91 31.85
N THR A 95 10.94 -11.62 32.92
CA THR A 95 10.96 -12.48 34.13
C THR A 95 9.62 -12.53 34.87
N LYS A 96 8.67 -11.64 34.52
CA LYS A 96 7.38 -11.52 35.22
C LYS A 96 6.17 -11.89 34.37
N PHE A 97 6.27 -11.79 33.04
CA PHE A 97 5.15 -12.12 32.13
C PHE A 97 5.64 -12.41 30.73
N ILE A 98 4.82 -13.14 30.00
CA ILE A 98 4.96 -13.36 28.56
C ILE A 98 3.87 -12.53 27.90
N SER A 99 4.25 -11.55 27.06
CA SER A 99 3.32 -10.88 26.17
C SER A 99 3.52 -11.36 24.74
N ILE A 100 2.42 -11.62 24.05
CA ILE A 100 2.41 -11.94 22.63
C ILE A 100 1.88 -10.69 21.96
N GLU A 101 2.74 -9.99 21.24
CA GLU A 101 2.34 -8.87 20.40
C GLU A 101 2.31 -9.32 18.95
N PHE A 102 1.25 -8.95 18.25
CA PHE A 102 1.21 -9.13 16.80
C PHE A 102 2.10 -8.07 16.17
N ALA A 103 2.88 -8.48 15.17
CA ALA A 103 3.59 -7.50 14.36
C ALA A 103 2.57 -6.68 13.56
N ILE A 104 2.70 -5.37 13.61
CA ILE A 104 1.90 -4.44 12.82
C ILE A 104 2.64 -4.08 11.52
N ARG A 105 1.90 -3.65 10.51
CA ARG A 105 2.46 -3.25 9.19
C ARG A 105 3.53 -2.17 9.33
N GLY A 106 3.35 -1.26 10.26
CA GLY A 106 4.35 -0.22 10.54
C GLY A 106 5.75 -0.75 10.87
N MET A 107 5.86 -1.89 11.54
CA MET A 107 7.16 -2.54 11.81
C MET A 107 7.79 -3.10 10.53
N GLU A 108 6.97 -3.58 9.61
CA GLU A 108 7.43 -4.10 8.31
C GLU A 108 7.95 -2.97 7.41
N VAL A 109 7.29 -1.82 7.44
CA VAL A 109 7.74 -0.59 6.75
C VAL A 109 9.05 -0.09 7.36
N GLU A 110 9.16 -0.03 8.69
CA GLU A 110 10.40 0.39 9.37
C GLU A 110 11.58 -0.51 9.02
N GLU A 111 11.37 -1.83 9.02
CA GLU A 111 12.41 -2.79 8.64
C GLU A 111 12.84 -2.60 7.18
N TRP A 112 11.88 -2.39 6.28
CA TRP A 112 12.20 -2.16 4.87
C TRP A 112 13.03 -0.88 4.69
N LEU A 113 12.64 0.22 5.35
CA LEU A 113 13.35 1.49 5.31
C LEU A 113 14.78 1.34 5.85
N ASN A 114 14.95 0.68 6.99
CA ASN A 114 16.26 0.47 7.60
C ASN A 114 17.21 -0.36 6.73
N SER A 115 16.65 -1.33 6.00
CA SER A 115 17.45 -2.28 5.21
C SER A 115 17.72 -1.82 3.78
N ASN A 116 16.86 -0.96 3.19
CA ASN A 116 16.87 -0.68 1.75
C ASN A 116 16.91 0.81 1.40
N ALA A 117 16.45 1.71 2.29
CA ALA A 117 16.33 3.11 1.93
C ALA A 117 17.69 3.79 1.82
N THR A 118 17.87 4.55 0.73
CA THR A 118 19.08 5.35 0.49
C THR A 118 18.85 6.81 0.87
N SER A 119 19.53 7.25 1.90
CA SER A 119 19.43 8.62 2.42
C SER A 119 20.08 9.65 1.48
N PRO A 120 19.54 10.87 1.30
CA PRO A 120 18.29 11.34 1.88
C PRO A 120 17.06 10.78 1.14
N TYR A 121 15.98 10.49 1.88
CA TYR A 121 14.73 10.03 1.30
C TYR A 121 13.52 10.70 1.96
N LYS A 122 12.38 10.66 1.25
CA LYS A 122 11.03 10.92 1.76
C LYS A 122 10.19 9.68 1.51
N TYR A 123 9.15 9.49 2.31
CA TYR A 123 8.22 8.41 2.08
C TYR A 123 6.80 8.80 2.49
N ALA A 124 5.84 8.13 1.87
CA ALA A 124 4.44 8.13 2.25
C ALA A 124 3.92 6.69 2.32
N ILE A 125 2.92 6.48 3.16
CA ILE A 125 2.21 5.22 3.32
C ILE A 125 0.76 5.46 2.90
N LEU A 126 0.22 4.59 2.06
CA LEU A 126 -1.13 4.68 1.55
C LEU A 126 -1.86 3.35 1.79
N ASP A 127 -2.83 3.37 2.70
CA ASP A 127 -3.54 2.19 3.21
C ASP A 127 -4.96 2.58 3.65
N ASP A 128 -5.87 1.63 3.76
CA ASP A 128 -7.21 1.85 4.34
C ASP A 128 -7.27 1.50 5.84
N GLU A 129 -6.21 0.87 6.37
CA GLU A 129 -6.08 0.50 7.78
C GLU A 129 -5.00 1.33 8.48
N ASP A 130 -5.26 1.70 9.75
CA ASP A 130 -4.30 2.37 10.63
C ASP A 130 -3.53 1.35 11.48
N ASP A 131 -2.75 0.50 10.83
CA ASP A 131 -1.91 -0.53 11.47
C ASP A 131 -0.42 -0.17 11.40
N TYR A 132 -0.11 1.08 11.82
CA TYR A 132 1.21 1.68 11.68
C TYR A 132 1.76 2.20 13.01
N LEU A 133 3.07 2.50 13.04
CA LEU A 133 3.72 3.06 14.22
C LEU A 133 3.32 4.53 14.41
N GLU A 134 3.21 4.99 15.67
CA GLU A 134 2.93 6.40 15.97
C GLU A 134 3.91 7.36 15.28
N ALA A 135 5.19 6.96 15.20
CA ALA A 135 6.22 7.73 14.50
C ALA A 135 6.01 7.84 12.97
N GLN A 136 5.10 7.03 12.42
CA GLN A 136 4.76 7.02 10.98
C GLN A 136 3.45 7.78 10.68
N SER A 137 2.76 8.27 11.71
CA SER A 137 1.44 8.93 11.55
C SER A 137 1.47 10.13 10.59
N ASP A 138 2.54 10.90 10.60
CA ASP A 138 2.71 12.05 9.69
C ASP A 138 3.01 11.63 8.23
N HIS A 139 3.26 10.37 7.99
CA HIS A 139 3.53 9.79 6.67
C HIS A 139 2.37 8.93 6.16
N LEU A 140 1.37 8.64 7.01
CA LEU A 140 0.23 7.80 6.69
C LEU A 140 -0.90 8.62 6.07
N VAL A 141 -1.36 8.19 4.92
CA VAL A 141 -2.58 8.70 4.27
C VAL A 141 -3.58 7.56 4.19
N LEU A 142 -4.68 7.70 4.94
CA LEU A 142 -5.75 6.70 4.95
C LEU A 142 -6.71 6.92 3.77
N THR A 143 -7.12 5.82 3.15
CA THR A 143 -8.22 5.78 2.18
C THR A 143 -9.52 5.33 2.85
N ASP A 144 -10.64 5.65 2.25
CA ASP A 144 -11.91 4.97 2.50
C ASP A 144 -11.98 3.74 1.58
N PRO A 145 -12.14 2.50 2.10
CA PRO A 145 -12.15 1.29 1.28
C PRO A 145 -13.27 1.27 0.23
N MET A 146 -14.28 2.12 0.37
CA MET A 146 -15.33 2.27 -0.64
C MET A 146 -14.87 3.07 -1.87
N THR A 147 -13.96 4.02 -1.69
CA THR A 147 -13.55 4.97 -2.75
C THR A 147 -12.08 4.88 -3.16
N GLY A 148 -11.22 4.28 -2.32
CA GLY A 148 -9.79 4.13 -2.58
C GLY A 148 -9.05 5.45 -2.74
N ILE A 149 -8.12 5.52 -3.69
CA ILE A 149 -7.36 6.74 -3.98
C ILE A 149 -8.25 7.76 -4.68
N THR A 150 -8.73 8.75 -3.92
CA THR A 150 -9.38 9.94 -4.48
C THR A 150 -8.34 11.00 -4.84
N LYS A 151 -8.77 12.06 -5.54
CA LYS A 151 -7.90 13.20 -5.86
C LYS A 151 -7.33 13.86 -4.60
N GLU A 152 -8.14 14.01 -3.55
CA GLU A 152 -7.71 14.59 -2.27
C GLU A 152 -6.67 13.71 -1.57
N VAL A 153 -6.82 12.38 -1.66
CA VAL A 153 -5.84 11.41 -1.15
C VAL A 153 -4.53 11.55 -1.93
N ALA A 154 -4.61 11.58 -3.26
CA ALA A 154 -3.44 11.75 -4.11
C ALA A 154 -2.69 13.06 -3.81
N ASP A 155 -3.38 14.18 -3.67
CA ASP A 155 -2.78 15.49 -3.36
C ASP A 155 -2.06 15.46 -2.00
N LYS A 156 -2.59 14.74 -0.99
CA LYS A 156 -1.90 14.56 0.31
C LYS A 156 -0.62 13.75 0.16
N VAL A 157 -0.66 12.63 -0.57
CA VAL A 157 0.54 11.80 -0.83
C VAL A 157 1.61 12.61 -1.54
N ILE A 158 1.25 13.36 -2.58
CA ILE A 158 2.17 14.24 -3.30
C ILE A 158 2.82 15.26 -2.35
N SER A 159 2.02 15.91 -1.52
CA SER A 159 2.52 16.89 -0.54
C SER A 159 3.52 16.31 0.47
N LEU A 160 3.37 15.04 0.86
CA LEU A 160 4.33 14.36 1.75
C LEU A 160 5.65 14.03 1.05
N LEU A 161 5.57 13.79 -0.26
CA LEU A 161 6.73 13.39 -1.06
C LEU A 161 7.48 14.60 -1.66
N ASP A 162 6.87 15.78 -1.72
CA ASP A 162 7.51 17.03 -2.19
C ASP A 162 8.45 17.64 -1.15
#